data_dc5754cbbea88da46e64288c1b4486b5
#
_entry.id   dc5754cbbea88da46e64288c1b4486b5
#
_cell.length_a   1.000
_cell.length_b   1.000
_cell.length_c   1.000
_cell.angle_alpha   90.00
_cell.angle_beta   90.00
_cell.angle_gamma   90.00
#
_symmetry.space_group_name_H-M   'P 1'
#
loop_
_entity.id
_entity.type
_entity.pdbx_description
1 polymer ?
#
loop_
_entity_poly.entity_id
_entity_poly.type
_entity_poly.pdbx_seq_one_letter_code
_entity_poly.pdbx_strand_id
1 'polypeptide(L)'
;MKELFNHCDGEDLQVHWVTRPSRSSRSGRADIGPCIWYHEGMVSYPTAVAGAAWIAFVTASACSSQGTSPSSGTPTSDGANVSTDGGNIAAPPTNPQEGPLAGYPDGHATIPVAGRAEDVSSPTTVIGTGTPVSCTGNAFVNAVAKGGIITFNCGPDPVTIVLTSTAKVFNDKGTKLIIDGGNKVTLSGGGTIRILYMATCDKAQVYPPGSGDCNTNPGVELVVQNITFTDGSAKGIAEGTNNDGGGGAIHAQGGRLKVVNARFFNNVCDDLGSDVGGGAIRKLDYLVAAGAGPARPVWVVNSTFGGKPGFGNSCANGGALSSIGASWNILNSVLSENTAVGHGANSGQGGNGGAIYNDGNEIVLNVTSSLIESNIANEGGSAIFFVSNNQTGSIAIKDSITRNNPRGTFETPGLPGFYVIAKAPADIINSQILR
;
A
#
# COMPACT_ATOMS: atom_id res chain seq x y z
N MET A 1 -9.10 2.58 -22.57
CA MET A 1 -9.53 3.94 -22.23
C MET A 1 -10.84 3.88 -21.49
N LYS A 2 -10.84 3.99 -20.15
CA LYS A 2 -12.05 4.19 -19.39
C LYS A 2 -12.14 5.67 -19.04
N GLU A 3 -13.27 6.26 -19.39
CA GLU A 3 -13.56 7.68 -19.18
C GLU A 3 -13.61 7.99 -17.68
N LEU A 4 -12.95 9.07 -17.31
CA LEU A 4 -13.12 9.75 -16.05
C LEU A 4 -14.50 10.42 -16.04
N PHE A 5 -15.43 9.88 -15.25
CA PHE A 5 -16.70 10.56 -14.98
C PHE A 5 -16.50 11.59 -13.88
N ASN A 6 -16.56 12.86 -14.28
CA ASN A 6 -16.84 13.94 -13.34
C ASN A 6 -18.31 13.85 -12.96
N HIS A 7 -18.58 13.66 -11.68
CA HIS A 7 -19.93 13.72 -11.12
C HIS A 7 -20.23 15.17 -10.75
N CYS A 8 -21.09 15.78 -11.54
CA CYS A 8 -21.83 16.98 -11.09
C CYS A 8 -23.16 16.52 -10.50
N ASP A 9 -23.46 16.98 -9.30
CA ASP A 9 -24.68 16.69 -8.58
C ASP A 9 -25.93 17.22 -9.30
N GLY A 10 -27.00 16.44 -9.25
CA GLY A 10 -28.36 16.95 -9.30
C GLY A 10 -29.22 16.55 -10.50
N GLU A 11 -30.27 15.82 -10.20
CA GLU A 11 -31.53 15.62 -10.87
C GLU A 11 -31.67 14.61 -12.02
N ASP A 12 -32.69 13.78 -11.85
CA ASP A 12 -33.19 12.73 -12.74
C ASP A 12 -33.29 13.15 -14.20
N LEU A 13 -32.60 12.43 -15.09
CA LEU A 13 -32.84 12.48 -16.54
C LEU A 13 -33.25 11.10 -17.04
N GLN A 14 -34.55 10.96 -17.26
CA GLN A 14 -35.12 9.86 -18.03
C GLN A 14 -34.72 9.98 -19.51
N VAL A 15 -34.06 8.99 -20.05
CA VAL A 15 -33.68 8.93 -21.47
C VAL A 15 -34.85 8.34 -22.27
N HIS A 16 -35.61 9.20 -22.96
CA HIS A 16 -36.52 8.79 -24.01
C HIS A 16 -35.81 8.71 -25.37
N TRP A 17 -35.81 7.55 -26.00
CA TRP A 17 -35.38 7.38 -27.37
C TRP A 17 -36.41 7.94 -28.35
N VAL A 18 -36.06 8.99 -29.11
CA VAL A 18 -36.86 9.50 -30.21
C VAL A 18 -36.08 9.32 -31.51
N THR A 19 -36.66 8.54 -32.41
CA THR A 19 -36.17 8.36 -33.79
C THR A 19 -36.41 9.63 -34.60
N ARG A 20 -35.39 10.12 -35.34
CA ARG A 20 -35.50 11.28 -36.23
C ARG A 20 -35.92 10.87 -37.63
N PRO A 21 -36.73 11.68 -38.30
CA PRO A 21 -36.66 11.85 -39.75
C PRO A 21 -35.93 13.14 -40.16
N SER A 22 -35.30 13.08 -41.33
CA SER A 22 -34.50 14.10 -41.96
C SER A 22 -35.30 15.33 -42.43
N ARG A 23 -34.76 16.55 -42.34
CA ARG A 23 -34.62 17.57 -43.39
C ARG A 23 -34.15 18.96 -42.97
N SER A 24 -33.15 19.43 -43.69
CA SER A 24 -32.86 20.75 -44.27
C SER A 24 -32.90 22.08 -43.46
N SER A 25 -31.69 22.72 -43.47
CA SER A 25 -31.39 24.12 -43.80
C SER A 25 -31.71 25.28 -42.85
N ARG A 26 -30.66 26.02 -42.58
CA ARG A 26 -30.43 27.47 -42.44
C ARG A 26 -29.93 28.00 -41.09
N SER A 27 -28.70 28.49 -41.20
CA SER A 27 -28.05 29.71 -40.68
C SER A 27 -28.46 30.25 -39.31
N GLY A 28 -27.44 30.34 -38.43
CA GLY A 28 -27.41 31.20 -37.24
C GLY A 28 -26.05 31.06 -36.56
N ARG A 29 -25.20 32.10 -36.67
CA ARG A 29 -23.90 32.21 -35.98
C ARG A 29 -24.12 32.34 -34.49
N ALA A 30 -23.39 31.54 -33.71
CA ALA A 30 -23.03 31.85 -32.32
C ALA A 30 -21.59 31.39 -32.12
N ASP A 31 -20.73 32.32 -31.68
CA ASP A 31 -19.32 32.11 -31.40
C ASP A 31 -19.16 31.19 -30.18
N ILE A 32 -18.48 30.06 -30.38
CA ILE A 32 -18.00 29.21 -29.30
C ILE A 32 -16.49 29.01 -29.56
N GLY A 33 -15.68 29.37 -28.56
CA GLY A 33 -14.22 29.27 -28.58
C GLY A 33 -13.70 27.85 -28.81
N PRO A 34 -12.44 27.67 -29.16
CA PRO A 34 -11.92 26.44 -29.73
C PRO A 34 -11.72 25.34 -28.68
N CYS A 35 -12.46 24.25 -28.81
CA CYS A 35 -12.07 22.96 -28.23
C CYS A 35 -11.00 22.33 -29.12
N ILE A 36 -9.82 22.11 -28.56
CA ILE A 36 -8.72 21.42 -29.23
C ILE A 36 -8.99 19.91 -29.14
N TRP A 37 -9.22 19.28 -30.30
CA TRP A 37 -9.30 17.83 -30.43
C TRP A 37 -7.90 17.31 -30.78
N TYR A 38 -7.37 16.40 -29.94
CA TYR A 38 -6.24 15.56 -30.33
C TYR A 38 -6.75 14.30 -31.01
N HIS A 39 -6.39 14.12 -32.27
CA HIS A 39 -6.58 12.89 -33.03
C HIS A 39 -5.37 11.98 -32.79
N GLU A 40 -5.57 10.82 -32.17
CA GLU A 40 -4.59 9.74 -32.19
C GLU A 40 -4.77 8.88 -33.43
N GLY A 41 -3.69 8.77 -34.22
CA GLY A 41 -3.66 7.94 -35.42
C GLY A 41 -3.53 6.46 -35.09
N MET A 42 -4.48 5.67 -35.60
CA MET A 42 -4.36 4.21 -35.64
C MET A 42 -3.28 3.79 -36.64
N VAL A 43 -2.28 3.06 -36.17
CA VAL A 43 -1.35 2.30 -37.02
C VAL A 43 -1.85 0.86 -37.09
N SER A 44 -2.36 0.47 -38.21
CA SER A 44 -2.76 -0.92 -38.52
C SER A 44 -1.54 -1.71 -38.98
N TYR A 45 -1.29 -2.87 -38.37
CA TYR A 45 -0.38 -3.90 -38.89
C TYR A 45 -1.18 -5.07 -39.49
N PRO A 46 -0.70 -5.63 -40.61
CA PRO A 46 -1.43 -6.67 -41.30
C PRO A 46 -1.21 -8.07 -40.71
N THR A 47 -2.30 -8.82 -40.69
CA THR A 47 -2.34 -10.25 -40.35
C THR A 47 -1.69 -11.10 -41.49
N ALA A 48 -0.90 -12.10 -41.09
CA ALA A 48 -0.71 -13.30 -41.91
C ALA A 48 -0.27 -14.54 -41.09
N VAL A 49 -1.07 -15.53 -41.18
CA VAL A 49 -0.86 -16.97 -41.46
C VAL A 49 -0.67 -17.94 -40.31
N ALA A 50 -1.59 -18.90 -40.36
CA ALA A 50 -1.79 -20.08 -39.53
C ALA A 50 -0.65 -21.13 -39.60
N GLY A 51 -0.54 -21.97 -38.55
CA GLY A 51 0.25 -23.19 -38.55
C GLY A 51 0.08 -24.03 -37.27
N ALA A 52 -0.80 -24.98 -37.38
CA ALA A 52 -0.88 -26.34 -36.81
C ALA A 52 -0.26 -26.69 -35.43
N ALA A 53 -1.13 -27.31 -34.63
CA ALA A 53 -0.94 -28.00 -33.36
C ALA A 53 0.02 -29.21 -33.40
N TRP A 54 0.70 -29.45 -32.26
CA TRP A 54 1.05 -30.79 -31.80
C TRP A 54 0.94 -30.85 -30.26
N ILE A 55 0.12 -31.79 -29.79
CA ILE A 55 -0.06 -32.16 -28.39
C ILE A 55 0.97 -33.23 -28.06
N ALA A 56 1.77 -33.04 -27.01
CA ALA A 56 2.53 -34.12 -26.42
C ALA A 56 2.23 -34.20 -24.92
N PHE A 57 1.58 -35.31 -24.53
CA PHE A 57 1.44 -35.73 -23.14
C PHE A 57 2.76 -36.30 -22.63
N VAL A 58 3.23 -35.83 -21.50
CA VAL A 58 4.27 -36.51 -20.73
C VAL A 58 3.74 -36.75 -19.31
N THR A 59 3.54 -38.02 -18.99
CA THR A 59 3.28 -38.52 -17.64
C THR A 59 4.62 -38.63 -16.91
N ALA A 60 4.73 -38.07 -15.71
CA ALA A 60 5.86 -38.31 -14.82
C ALA A 60 5.38 -38.93 -13.50
N SER A 61 5.97 -40.09 -13.22
CA SER A 61 5.75 -40.92 -12.04
C SER A 61 6.44 -40.34 -10.80
N ALA A 62 5.80 -40.55 -9.66
CA ALA A 62 6.33 -40.27 -8.34
C ALA A 62 7.44 -41.28 -7.97
N CYS A 63 8.49 -40.79 -7.32
CA CYS A 63 9.41 -41.63 -6.54
C CYS A 63 9.59 -40.99 -5.15
N SER A 64 9.19 -41.75 -4.13
CA SER A 64 9.43 -41.45 -2.72
C SER A 64 10.82 -41.95 -2.33
N SER A 65 11.58 -41.15 -1.57
CA SER A 65 12.70 -41.64 -0.79
C SER A 65 12.72 -41.03 0.61
N GLN A 66 12.59 -41.91 1.60
CA GLN A 66 12.87 -41.63 3.00
C GLN A 66 14.37 -41.50 3.24
N GLY A 67 14.76 -40.54 4.06
CA GLY A 67 16.15 -40.34 4.48
C GLY A 67 16.21 -39.75 5.89
N THR A 68 16.77 -40.50 6.75
CA THR A 68 17.08 -40.43 8.19
C THR A 68 17.67 -39.14 8.70
N SER A 69 17.28 -38.75 9.92
CA SER A 69 17.88 -37.70 10.76
C SER A 69 19.29 -38.05 11.24
N PRO A 70 20.11 -37.07 11.52
CA PRO A 70 21.04 -37.17 12.64
C PRO A 70 20.94 -35.99 13.64
N SER A 71 21.37 -36.33 14.84
CA SER A 71 21.37 -35.73 16.14
C SER A 71 22.08 -34.39 16.32
N SER A 72 21.53 -33.63 17.28
CA SER A 72 22.09 -32.70 18.25
C SER A 72 23.56 -32.27 18.15
N GLY A 73 23.75 -30.96 18.03
CA GLY A 73 24.97 -30.27 18.39
C GLY A 73 24.65 -28.88 18.91
N THR A 74 24.91 -28.64 20.17
CA THR A 74 24.82 -27.35 20.86
C THR A 74 25.98 -26.45 20.41
N PRO A 75 25.77 -25.20 20.04
CA PRO A 75 26.86 -24.21 20.01
C PRO A 75 26.76 -23.28 21.23
N THR A 76 27.91 -23.14 21.84
CA THR A 76 28.28 -22.24 22.93
C THR A 76 28.10 -20.77 22.54
N SER A 77 27.66 -20.00 23.52
CA SER A 77 27.54 -18.54 23.50
C SER A 77 28.88 -17.84 23.41
N ASP A 78 29.09 -17.06 22.35
CA ASP A 78 30.12 -16.02 22.34
C ASP A 78 29.44 -14.65 22.42
N GLY A 79 29.80 -13.90 23.47
CA GLY A 79 29.27 -12.58 23.72
C GLY A 79 29.82 -11.53 22.77
N ALA A 80 28.96 -10.86 22.06
CA ALA A 80 29.26 -9.64 21.34
C ALA A 80 28.93 -8.42 22.19
N ASN A 81 29.94 -7.63 22.53
CA ASN A 81 29.85 -6.34 23.17
C ASN A 81 29.05 -5.37 22.30
N VAL A 82 27.89 -4.91 22.79
CA VAL A 82 27.09 -3.85 22.17
C VAL A 82 27.56 -2.50 22.71
N SER A 83 28.08 -1.67 21.81
CA SER A 83 28.37 -0.26 22.07
C SER A 83 27.05 0.52 22.27
N THR A 84 26.93 1.16 23.42
CA THR A 84 25.79 2.02 23.76
C THR A 84 25.96 3.39 23.14
N ASP A 85 25.27 3.64 22.02
CA ASP A 85 25.04 4.99 21.52
C ASP A 85 23.55 5.31 21.67
N GLY A 86 23.25 6.39 22.40
CA GLY A 86 21.91 6.69 22.93
C GLY A 86 20.90 7.21 21.89
N GLY A 87 20.44 6.35 21.00
CA GLY A 87 19.21 6.54 20.25
C GLY A 87 18.13 5.65 20.86
N ASN A 88 16.95 6.19 21.08
CA ASN A 88 15.79 5.45 21.63
C ASN A 88 15.40 4.32 20.69
N ILE A 89 16.13 3.20 20.75
CA ILE A 89 15.86 1.99 19.98
C ILE A 89 14.71 1.31 20.71
N ALA A 90 13.53 1.26 20.09
CA ALA A 90 12.43 0.46 20.60
C ALA A 90 12.93 -0.96 20.87
N ALA A 91 12.64 -1.46 22.09
CA ALA A 91 13.04 -2.82 22.45
C ALA A 91 12.53 -3.83 21.39
N PRO A 92 13.35 -4.80 21.00
CA PRO A 92 12.93 -5.80 20.03
C PRO A 92 11.65 -6.51 20.52
N PRO A 93 10.78 -6.97 19.60
CA PRO A 93 9.58 -7.72 19.97
C PRO A 93 9.94 -8.89 20.86
N THR A 94 9.17 -9.09 21.91
CA THR A 94 9.43 -10.11 22.93
C THR A 94 9.09 -11.53 22.47
N ASN A 95 8.43 -11.68 21.32
CA ASN A 95 8.09 -12.99 20.74
C ASN A 95 8.62 -13.12 19.31
N PRO A 96 9.73 -13.84 19.07
CA PRO A 96 10.28 -14.06 17.72
C PRO A 96 9.38 -14.90 16.81
N GLN A 97 8.36 -15.59 17.33
CA GLN A 97 7.39 -16.33 16.54
C GLN A 97 6.38 -15.42 15.82
N GLU A 98 6.28 -14.16 16.22
CA GLU A 98 5.41 -13.17 15.60
C GLU A 98 5.98 -12.57 14.30
N GLY A 99 7.02 -13.14 13.76
CA GLY A 99 7.63 -12.75 12.48
C GLY A 99 8.86 -11.85 12.62
N PRO A 100 9.35 -11.30 11.50
CA PRO A 100 10.53 -10.42 11.47
C PRO A 100 10.35 -9.17 12.34
N LEU A 101 11.47 -8.62 12.81
CA LEU A 101 11.48 -7.35 13.55
C LEU A 101 11.00 -6.20 12.67
N ALA A 102 10.52 -5.12 13.31
CA ALA A 102 10.20 -3.90 12.61
C ALA A 102 11.48 -3.15 12.19
N GLY A 103 11.50 -2.72 10.93
CA GLY A 103 12.58 -1.92 10.36
C GLY A 103 13.76 -2.72 9.82
N TYR A 104 14.63 -2.00 9.12
CA TYR A 104 15.88 -2.53 8.58
C TYR A 104 16.99 -2.39 9.62
N PRO A 105 17.60 -3.48 10.10
CA PRO A 105 18.60 -3.42 11.15
C PRO A 105 19.82 -2.55 10.82
N ASP A 106 20.19 -2.51 9.52
CA ASP A 106 21.30 -1.68 9.05
C ASP A 106 20.83 -0.27 8.58
N GLY A 107 19.57 0.07 8.82
CA GLY A 107 19.01 1.38 8.50
C GLY A 107 19.57 2.47 9.42
N HIS A 108 20.13 3.54 8.82
CA HIS A 108 20.82 4.60 9.56
C HIS A 108 20.36 6.01 9.16
N ALA A 109 19.24 6.11 8.42
CA ALA A 109 18.69 7.42 8.09
C ALA A 109 18.23 8.16 9.34
N THR A 110 18.64 9.42 9.47
CA THR A 110 18.10 10.32 10.50
C THR A 110 16.63 10.57 10.25
N ILE A 111 15.77 10.28 11.23
CA ILE A 111 14.33 10.43 11.10
C ILE A 111 13.93 11.90 11.33
N PRO A 112 13.36 12.59 10.31
CA PRO A 112 12.82 13.93 10.47
C PRO A 112 11.68 13.97 11.50
N VAL A 113 11.43 15.11 12.12
CA VAL A 113 10.38 15.27 13.13
C VAL A 113 9.02 14.75 12.64
N ALA A 114 8.65 15.04 11.39
CA ALA A 114 7.40 14.57 10.79
C ALA A 114 7.27 13.04 10.71
N GLY A 115 8.39 12.31 10.64
CA GLY A 115 8.42 10.83 10.56
C GLY A 115 8.56 10.15 11.91
N ARG A 116 8.69 10.87 13.03
CA ARG A 116 8.86 10.27 14.37
C ARG A 116 7.54 9.74 14.91
N ALA A 117 7.65 8.78 15.84
CA ALA A 117 6.53 8.34 16.64
C ALA A 117 5.93 9.50 17.43
N GLU A 118 4.64 9.43 17.66
CA GLU A 118 3.90 10.41 18.45
C GLU A 118 4.00 10.10 19.94
N ASP A 119 3.90 11.12 20.78
CA ASP A 119 3.77 10.94 22.22
C ASP A 119 2.39 10.36 22.58
N VAL A 120 2.40 9.30 23.36
CA VAL A 120 1.20 8.59 23.83
C VAL A 120 1.08 8.53 25.34
N SER A 121 1.80 9.40 26.05
CA SER A 121 1.81 9.46 27.52
C SER A 121 0.45 9.81 28.13
N SER A 122 -0.45 10.42 27.33
CA SER A 122 -1.80 10.80 27.76
C SER A 122 -2.87 10.19 26.82
N PRO A 123 -3.10 8.87 26.89
CA PRO A 123 -4.03 8.20 25.99
C PRO A 123 -5.49 8.62 26.25
N THR A 124 -6.25 8.81 25.16
CA THR A 124 -7.69 9.06 25.22
C THR A 124 -8.44 7.76 25.55
N THR A 125 -7.95 6.63 25.06
CA THR A 125 -8.54 5.32 25.28
C THR A 125 -7.43 4.29 25.55
N VAL A 126 -7.57 3.53 26.63
CA VAL A 126 -6.75 2.36 26.93
C VAL A 126 -7.62 1.12 26.72
N ILE A 127 -7.24 0.25 25.79
CA ILE A 127 -7.94 -1.00 25.52
C ILE A 127 -7.40 -2.09 26.44
N GLY A 128 -8.29 -2.74 27.18
CA GLY A 128 -7.95 -3.81 28.13
C GLY A 128 -7.74 -3.34 29.55
N THR A 129 -7.70 -4.29 30.47
CA THR A 129 -7.61 -4.10 31.92
C THR A 129 -6.49 -4.93 32.57
N GLY A 130 -5.43 -5.22 31.80
CA GLY A 130 -4.25 -5.94 32.29
C GLY A 130 -4.25 -7.44 31.98
N THR A 131 -5.19 -7.94 31.17
CA THR A 131 -5.23 -9.34 30.75
C THR A 131 -5.50 -9.48 29.25
N PRO A 132 -4.98 -10.51 28.56
CA PRO A 132 -5.21 -10.69 27.13
C PRO A 132 -6.70 -10.77 26.75
N VAL A 133 -7.52 -11.44 27.55
CA VAL A 133 -8.96 -11.61 27.30
C VAL A 133 -9.73 -10.30 27.35
N SER A 134 -9.22 -9.29 28.02
CA SER A 134 -9.83 -7.95 28.08
C SER A 134 -9.60 -7.10 26.84
N CYS A 135 -8.67 -7.51 25.94
CA CYS A 135 -8.36 -6.84 24.70
C CYS A 135 -9.11 -7.49 23.54
N THR A 136 -10.27 -6.96 23.22
CA THR A 136 -11.15 -7.55 22.20
C THR A 136 -11.17 -6.73 20.91
N GLY A 137 -11.46 -7.38 19.76
CA GLY A 137 -11.65 -6.72 18.47
C GLY A 137 -12.74 -5.64 18.53
N ASN A 138 -13.84 -5.89 19.22
CA ASN A 138 -14.92 -4.91 19.39
C ASN A 138 -14.46 -3.68 20.19
N ALA A 139 -13.64 -3.86 21.23
CA ALA A 139 -13.08 -2.73 21.98
C ALA A 139 -12.18 -1.87 21.08
N PHE A 140 -11.38 -2.50 20.24
CA PHE A 140 -10.54 -1.79 19.25
C PHE A 140 -11.39 -1.03 18.22
N VAL A 141 -12.36 -1.67 17.58
CA VAL A 141 -13.27 -1.03 16.60
C VAL A 141 -13.94 0.20 17.21
N ASN A 142 -14.48 0.06 18.43
CA ASN A 142 -15.12 1.15 19.15
C ASN A 142 -14.15 2.28 19.54
N ALA A 143 -12.90 1.96 19.88
CA ALA A 143 -11.89 2.96 20.19
C ALA A 143 -11.50 3.76 18.94
N VAL A 144 -11.27 3.11 17.79
CA VAL A 144 -11.00 3.77 16.51
C VAL A 144 -12.14 4.71 16.11
N ALA A 145 -13.39 4.30 16.27
CA ALA A 145 -14.55 5.12 15.96
C ALA A 145 -14.67 6.38 16.86
N LYS A 146 -14.08 6.37 18.05
CA LYS A 146 -14.03 7.52 18.96
C LYS A 146 -12.90 8.51 18.62
N GLY A 147 -11.85 8.05 17.98
CA GLY A 147 -10.67 8.86 17.68
C GLY A 147 -9.74 9.09 18.88
N GLY A 148 -8.76 9.97 18.72
CA GLY A 148 -7.80 10.35 19.76
C GLY A 148 -6.60 9.39 19.84
N ILE A 149 -6.02 9.23 21.03
CA ILE A 149 -4.84 8.40 21.28
C ILE A 149 -5.28 7.07 21.92
N ILE A 150 -4.99 5.96 21.22
CA ILE A 150 -5.35 4.61 21.63
C ILE A 150 -4.10 3.84 22.01
N THR A 151 -4.09 3.31 23.25
CA THR A 151 -3.06 2.39 23.74
C THR A 151 -3.71 1.12 24.29
N PHE A 152 -2.90 0.13 24.68
CA PHE A 152 -3.37 -1.17 25.13
C PHE A 152 -2.80 -1.56 26.48
N ASN A 153 -3.63 -2.17 27.31
CA ASN A 153 -3.25 -2.81 28.57
C ASN A 153 -3.76 -4.26 28.56
N CYS A 154 -3.09 -5.13 27.79
CA CYS A 154 -3.46 -6.52 27.59
C CYS A 154 -2.64 -7.51 28.44
N GLY A 155 -1.84 -7.01 29.36
CA GLY A 155 -0.93 -7.82 30.15
C GLY A 155 0.54 -7.69 29.69
N PRO A 156 1.45 -8.44 30.33
CA PRO A 156 2.88 -8.33 30.07
C PRO A 156 3.31 -8.98 28.74
N ASP A 157 2.59 -9.99 28.29
CA ASP A 157 2.93 -10.80 27.12
C ASP A 157 2.36 -10.22 25.82
N PRO A 158 2.93 -10.57 24.65
CA PRO A 158 2.35 -10.25 23.36
C PRO A 158 0.94 -10.84 23.20
N VAL A 159 0.06 -10.09 22.52
CA VAL A 159 -1.33 -10.50 22.29
C VAL A 159 -1.73 -10.28 20.83
N THR A 160 -2.48 -11.25 20.29
CA THR A 160 -3.17 -11.11 19.01
C THR A 160 -4.65 -10.84 19.24
N ILE A 161 -5.12 -9.72 18.71
CA ILE A 161 -6.53 -9.31 18.74
C ILE A 161 -7.11 -9.58 17.35
N VAL A 162 -8.01 -10.58 17.26
CA VAL A 162 -8.70 -10.91 16.01
C VAL A 162 -9.94 -10.02 15.87
N LEU A 163 -10.07 -9.37 14.72
CA LEU A 163 -11.22 -8.53 14.41
C LEU A 163 -12.34 -9.33 13.76
N THR A 164 -13.56 -8.92 14.06
CA THR A 164 -14.79 -9.44 13.43
C THR A 164 -15.47 -8.41 12.53
N SER A 165 -14.96 -7.18 12.53
CA SER A 165 -15.39 -6.10 11.63
C SER A 165 -14.26 -5.09 11.44
N THR A 166 -14.28 -4.39 10.31
CA THR A 166 -13.33 -3.32 9.97
C THR A 166 -13.43 -2.17 10.97
N ALA A 167 -12.30 -1.72 11.49
CA ALA A 167 -12.23 -0.51 12.32
C ALA A 167 -12.23 0.74 11.43
N LYS A 168 -13.27 1.57 11.54
CA LYS A 168 -13.51 2.73 10.67
C LYS A 168 -13.16 4.04 11.38
N VAL A 169 -12.35 4.85 10.70
CA VAL A 169 -11.94 6.19 11.17
C VAL A 169 -13.00 7.20 10.76
N PHE A 170 -13.54 7.96 11.71
CA PHE A 170 -14.52 9.00 11.45
C PHE A 170 -13.83 10.37 11.35
N ASN A 171 -14.17 11.14 10.31
CA ASN A 171 -13.49 12.39 9.97
C ASN A 171 -13.85 13.57 10.91
N ASP A 172 -14.87 13.41 11.75
CA ASP A 172 -15.33 14.41 12.74
C ASP A 172 -14.77 14.19 14.16
N LYS A 173 -13.91 13.19 14.36
CA LYS A 173 -13.36 12.81 15.68
C LYS A 173 -11.96 13.39 15.97
N GLY A 174 -11.72 14.60 15.48
CA GLY A 174 -10.45 15.31 15.67
C GLY A 174 -9.55 15.25 14.45
N THR A 175 -8.40 15.90 14.55
CA THR A 175 -7.43 16.03 13.45
C THR A 175 -6.39 14.93 13.41
N LYS A 176 -6.33 14.08 14.45
CA LYS A 176 -5.33 13.00 14.57
C LYS A 176 -5.92 11.82 15.32
N LEU A 177 -5.67 10.62 14.80
CA LEU A 177 -5.89 9.34 15.46
C LEU A 177 -4.56 8.61 15.57
N ILE A 178 -4.15 8.26 16.79
CA ILE A 178 -2.91 7.52 17.05
C ILE A 178 -3.25 6.16 17.65
N ILE A 179 -2.67 5.10 17.07
CA ILE A 179 -2.81 3.73 17.55
C ILE A 179 -1.40 3.23 17.88
N ASP A 180 -1.12 3.02 19.17
CA ASP A 180 0.16 2.52 19.64
C ASP A 180 0.00 1.13 20.29
N GLY A 181 0.59 0.12 19.66
CA GLY A 181 0.54 -1.27 20.13
C GLY A 181 1.58 -1.62 21.20
N GLY A 182 2.45 -0.70 21.58
CA GLY A 182 3.51 -0.93 22.59
C GLY A 182 4.47 -2.07 22.22
N ASN A 183 4.64 -2.38 20.95
CA ASN A 183 5.41 -3.53 20.42
C ASN A 183 4.91 -4.91 20.87
N LYS A 184 3.70 -5.00 21.43
CA LYS A 184 3.12 -6.24 21.96
C LYS A 184 1.83 -6.66 21.30
N VAL A 185 1.16 -5.71 20.59
CA VAL A 185 -0.15 -5.96 20.01
C VAL A 185 -0.02 -6.33 18.55
N THR A 186 -0.67 -7.43 18.19
CA THR A 186 -0.94 -7.83 16.80
C THR A 186 -2.44 -7.70 16.56
N LEU A 187 -2.82 -6.92 15.53
CA LEU A 187 -4.19 -6.88 15.02
C LEU A 187 -4.29 -7.84 13.84
N SER A 188 -5.22 -8.79 13.92
CA SER A 188 -5.45 -9.77 12.86
C SER A 188 -6.83 -9.57 12.24
N GLY A 189 -6.87 -9.56 10.89
CA GLY A 189 -8.12 -9.60 10.13
C GLY A 189 -8.70 -11.01 9.98
N GLY A 190 -8.04 -12.06 10.53
CA GLY A 190 -8.49 -13.45 10.43
C GLY A 190 -8.64 -13.95 9.00
N GLY A 191 -7.94 -13.35 8.03
CA GLY A 191 -8.01 -13.69 6.61
C GLY A 191 -9.26 -13.20 5.88
N THR A 192 -10.18 -12.51 6.56
CA THR A 192 -11.47 -12.12 5.98
C THR A 192 -11.86 -10.66 6.20
N ILE A 193 -11.20 -9.97 7.12
CA ILE A 193 -11.54 -8.60 7.51
C ILE A 193 -10.42 -7.66 7.11
N ARG A 194 -10.73 -6.55 6.43
CA ARG A 194 -9.85 -5.38 6.37
C ARG A 194 -9.70 -4.81 7.77
N ILE A 195 -8.47 -4.54 8.22
CA ILE A 195 -8.26 -4.14 9.62
C ILE A 195 -8.67 -2.70 9.86
N LEU A 196 -8.14 -1.75 9.07
CA LEU A 196 -8.42 -0.31 9.21
C LEU A 196 -8.93 0.29 7.89
N TYR A 197 -9.91 1.17 8.01
CA TYR A 197 -10.48 1.92 6.91
C TYR A 197 -10.60 3.41 7.28
N MET A 198 -9.99 4.27 6.48
CA MET A 198 -10.10 5.72 6.55
C MET A 198 -10.44 6.26 5.17
N ALA A 199 -11.54 7.01 5.04
CA ALA A 199 -11.92 7.64 3.78
C ALA A 199 -12.59 8.99 4.04
N THR A 200 -11.97 10.05 3.53
CA THR A 200 -12.55 11.40 3.57
C THR A 200 -13.70 11.56 2.57
N CYS A 201 -13.81 10.64 1.60
CA CYS A 201 -14.86 10.63 0.58
C CYS A 201 -16.06 9.73 0.93
N ASP A 202 -15.99 8.98 2.01
CA ASP A 202 -17.12 8.14 2.45
C ASP A 202 -18.06 8.92 3.36
N LYS A 203 -19.27 9.17 2.90
CA LYS A 203 -20.34 9.86 3.68
C LYS A 203 -20.63 9.15 5.00
N ALA A 204 -20.50 7.82 5.03
CA ALA A 204 -20.71 7.03 6.26
C ALA A 204 -19.61 7.28 7.31
N GLN A 205 -18.47 7.84 6.93
CA GLN A 205 -17.38 8.24 7.82
C GLN A 205 -17.44 9.74 8.20
N VAL A 206 -18.51 10.43 7.87
CA VAL A 206 -18.72 11.87 8.03
C VAL A 206 -17.72 12.69 7.21
N TYR A 207 -18.19 13.49 6.28
CA TYR A 207 -17.30 14.37 5.51
C TYR A 207 -16.59 15.36 6.43
N PRO A 208 -15.27 15.56 6.23
CA PRO A 208 -14.56 16.60 6.98
C PRO A 208 -15.15 17.97 6.65
N PRO A 209 -15.32 18.85 7.64
CA PRO A 209 -15.88 20.17 7.41
C PRO A 209 -15.01 21.01 6.47
N GLY A 210 -15.62 21.77 5.59
CA GLY A 210 -14.96 22.79 4.76
C GLY A 210 -14.16 22.26 3.57
N SER A 211 -14.38 21.04 3.12
CA SER A 211 -13.66 20.48 1.98
C SER A 211 -14.36 20.76 0.65
N GLY A 212 -13.61 21.34 -0.30
CA GLY A 212 -14.05 21.41 -1.69
C GLY A 212 -13.97 20.06 -2.41
N ASP A 213 -12.91 19.29 -2.16
CA ASP A 213 -12.69 17.95 -2.71
C ASP A 213 -12.27 16.98 -1.59
N CYS A 214 -13.03 15.91 -1.46
CA CYS A 214 -12.80 14.93 -0.41
C CYS A 214 -11.44 14.21 -0.54
N ASN A 215 -10.94 14.00 -1.75
CA ASN A 215 -9.64 13.34 -1.95
C ASN A 215 -8.47 14.23 -1.56
N THR A 216 -8.59 15.53 -1.68
CA THR A 216 -7.54 16.49 -1.32
C THR A 216 -7.65 16.99 0.11
N ASN A 217 -8.71 16.61 0.82
CA ASN A 217 -8.90 17.02 2.20
C ASN A 217 -7.80 16.47 3.11
N PRO A 218 -7.10 17.32 3.90
CA PRO A 218 -6.10 16.86 4.86
C PRO A 218 -6.67 15.95 5.95
N GLY A 219 -7.98 15.99 6.19
CA GLY A 219 -8.72 15.09 7.07
C GLY A 219 -8.03 14.78 8.39
N VAL A 220 -8.30 13.57 8.87
CA VAL A 220 -7.61 12.99 10.03
C VAL A 220 -6.21 12.54 9.60
N GLU A 221 -5.21 12.74 10.46
CA GLU A 221 -3.94 12.03 10.37
C GLU A 221 -4.05 10.72 11.14
N LEU A 222 -4.01 9.60 10.41
CA LEU A 222 -3.91 8.27 11.00
C LEU A 222 -2.42 7.96 11.26
N VAL A 223 -2.09 7.73 12.52
CA VAL A 223 -0.76 7.27 12.94
C VAL A 223 -0.90 5.86 13.51
N VAL A 224 -0.15 4.92 12.96
CA VAL A 224 -0.02 3.58 13.52
C VAL A 224 1.42 3.36 13.91
N GLN A 225 1.67 2.97 15.16
CA GLN A 225 3.02 2.82 15.66
C GLN A 225 3.17 1.66 16.63
N ASN A 226 4.38 1.06 16.65
CA ASN A 226 4.73 -0.01 17.59
C ASN A 226 3.74 -1.18 17.56
N ILE A 227 3.28 -1.61 16.37
CA ILE A 227 2.14 -2.53 16.21
C ILE A 227 2.32 -3.46 15.02
N THR A 228 1.70 -4.65 15.08
CA THR A 228 1.67 -5.60 13.97
C THR A 228 0.27 -5.71 13.38
N PHE A 229 0.20 -5.78 12.05
CA PHE A 229 -1.01 -6.06 11.28
C PHE A 229 -0.82 -7.36 10.51
N THR A 230 -1.67 -8.34 10.74
CA THR A 230 -1.57 -9.64 10.06
C THR A 230 -2.92 -10.13 9.55
N ASP A 231 -2.87 -10.93 8.50
CA ASP A 231 -4.04 -11.63 7.95
C ASP A 231 -5.23 -10.69 7.67
N GLY A 232 -4.95 -9.42 7.35
CA GLY A 232 -5.95 -8.48 6.87
C GLY A 232 -6.36 -8.83 5.44
N SER A 233 -7.66 -8.77 5.14
CA SER A 233 -8.18 -9.10 3.81
C SER A 233 -9.12 -8.02 3.29
N ALA A 234 -8.82 -7.53 2.09
CA ALA A 234 -9.71 -6.66 1.33
C ALA A 234 -10.33 -7.37 0.12
N LYS A 235 -10.27 -8.72 0.07
CA LYS A 235 -10.85 -9.50 -1.03
C LYS A 235 -12.38 -9.37 -1.06
N GLY A 236 -12.90 -8.96 -2.22
CA GLY A 236 -14.34 -8.79 -2.43
C GLY A 236 -14.99 -7.69 -1.59
N ILE A 237 -14.20 -6.84 -0.94
CA ILE A 237 -14.72 -5.75 -0.11
C ILE A 237 -14.92 -4.50 -0.98
N ALA A 238 -16.17 -4.08 -1.08
CA ALA A 238 -16.59 -2.80 -1.62
C ALA A 238 -16.95 -1.88 -0.44
N GLU A 239 -16.13 -0.86 -0.17
CA GLU A 239 -16.42 0.13 0.86
C GLU A 239 -16.29 1.55 0.29
N GLY A 240 -17.18 2.45 0.74
CA GLY A 240 -17.19 3.82 0.29
C GLY A 240 -17.70 4.03 -1.14
N THR A 241 -17.38 5.17 -1.71
CA THR A 241 -17.79 5.56 -3.07
C THR A 241 -16.93 4.98 -4.17
N ASN A 242 -15.72 4.55 -3.85
CA ASN A 242 -14.75 3.98 -4.77
C ASN A 242 -14.43 2.56 -4.29
N ASN A 243 -14.88 1.59 -5.05
CA ASN A 243 -14.66 0.15 -4.85
C ASN A 243 -13.20 -0.26 -5.01
N ASP A 244 -12.30 0.41 -4.35
CA ASP A 244 -10.89 0.08 -4.44
C ASP A 244 -10.57 -1.06 -3.50
N GLY A 245 -10.67 -2.27 -3.99
CA GLY A 245 -10.41 -3.51 -3.27
C GLY A 245 -8.96 -3.69 -2.84
N GLY A 246 -8.36 -2.68 -2.20
CA GLY A 246 -6.99 -2.71 -1.73
C GLY A 246 -6.85 -2.38 -0.25
N GLY A 247 -5.64 -2.55 0.29
CA GLY A 247 -5.34 -2.28 1.68
C GLY A 247 -5.95 -3.31 2.63
N GLY A 248 -5.46 -4.55 2.60
CA GLY A 248 -5.93 -5.59 3.53
C GLY A 248 -5.72 -5.21 4.99
N ALA A 249 -4.60 -4.59 5.32
CA ALA A 249 -4.40 -4.03 6.65
C ALA A 249 -4.98 -2.61 6.74
N ILE A 250 -4.59 -1.70 5.85
CA ILE A 250 -4.98 -0.27 5.92
C ILE A 250 -5.41 0.21 4.54
N HIS A 251 -6.65 0.67 4.43
CA HIS A 251 -7.12 1.50 3.32
C HIS A 251 -7.24 2.95 3.81
N ALA A 252 -6.59 3.88 3.09
CA ALA A 252 -6.60 5.30 3.42
C ALA A 252 -6.84 6.14 2.17
N GLN A 253 -8.02 6.73 2.05
CA GLN A 253 -8.39 7.67 0.99
C GLN A 253 -8.50 9.09 1.55
N GLY A 254 -7.79 10.05 0.96
CA GLY A 254 -7.62 11.37 1.56
C GLY A 254 -6.89 11.30 2.90
N GLY A 255 -6.99 12.34 3.71
CA GLY A 255 -6.35 12.39 5.02
C GLY A 255 -4.81 12.26 4.94
N ARG A 256 -4.18 11.98 6.07
CA ARG A 256 -2.73 11.77 6.19
C ARG A 256 -2.46 10.42 6.85
N LEU A 257 -1.33 9.80 6.51
CA LEU A 257 -0.94 8.50 7.05
C LEU A 257 0.53 8.52 7.50
N LYS A 258 0.77 8.01 8.71
CA LYS A 258 2.10 7.78 9.24
C LYS A 258 2.18 6.39 9.87
N VAL A 259 3.24 5.66 9.54
CA VAL A 259 3.52 4.29 9.96
C VAL A 259 4.91 4.25 10.57
N VAL A 260 5.03 3.89 11.86
CA VAL A 260 6.30 3.91 12.58
C VAL A 260 6.48 2.63 13.39
N ASN A 261 7.63 1.99 13.26
CA ASN A 261 7.94 0.74 13.99
C ASN A 261 6.83 -0.32 13.86
N ALA A 262 6.25 -0.45 12.67
CA ALA A 262 5.11 -1.34 12.45
C ALA A 262 5.49 -2.53 11.55
N ARG A 263 4.72 -3.61 11.65
CA ARG A 263 4.93 -4.84 10.87
C ARG A 263 3.65 -5.22 10.16
N PHE A 264 3.77 -5.70 8.92
CA PHE A 264 2.63 -6.07 8.07
C PHE A 264 2.90 -7.43 7.44
N PHE A 265 2.10 -8.43 7.80
CA PHE A 265 2.29 -9.81 7.40
C PHE A 265 1.00 -10.42 6.84
N ASN A 266 1.12 -11.16 5.72
CA ASN A 266 0.03 -11.96 5.16
C ASN A 266 -1.26 -11.15 4.88
N ASN A 267 -1.14 -9.84 4.67
CA ASN A 267 -2.30 -9.03 4.31
C ASN A 267 -2.55 -9.16 2.80
N VAL A 268 -3.80 -9.27 2.41
CA VAL A 268 -4.18 -9.57 1.04
C VAL A 268 -5.28 -8.64 0.53
N CYS A 269 -5.35 -8.50 -0.79
CA CYS A 269 -6.48 -7.91 -1.47
C CYS A 269 -6.88 -8.76 -2.68
N ASP A 270 -7.80 -8.28 -3.52
CA ASP A 270 -8.20 -8.99 -4.73
C ASP A 270 -7.00 -9.27 -5.63
N ASP A 271 -6.99 -10.47 -6.22
CA ASP A 271 -5.90 -10.94 -7.07
C ASP A 271 -5.89 -10.29 -8.45
N LEU A 272 -7.00 -9.65 -8.84
CA LEU A 272 -7.20 -9.03 -10.14
C LEU A 272 -7.78 -7.62 -10.01
N GLY A 273 -7.36 -6.72 -10.89
CA GLY A 273 -7.86 -5.36 -10.99
C GLY A 273 -6.77 -4.38 -11.42
N SER A 274 -7.01 -3.60 -12.48
CA SER A 274 -6.02 -2.65 -13.01
C SER A 274 -5.54 -1.65 -11.96
N ASP A 275 -6.46 -1.19 -11.11
CA ASP A 275 -6.21 -0.18 -10.07
C ASP A 275 -6.31 -0.72 -8.65
N VAL A 276 -6.55 -2.01 -8.47
CA VAL A 276 -6.58 -2.66 -7.16
C VAL A 276 -5.16 -2.91 -6.67
N GLY A 277 -4.84 -2.49 -5.43
CA GLY A 277 -3.46 -2.62 -4.96
C GLY A 277 -3.26 -2.42 -3.46
N GLY A 278 -2.05 -2.77 -3.01
CA GLY A 278 -1.64 -2.67 -1.61
C GLY A 278 -2.19 -3.81 -0.76
N GLY A 279 -1.55 -4.96 -0.78
CA GLY A 279 -1.92 -6.06 0.12
C GLY A 279 -1.93 -5.60 1.57
N ALA A 280 -0.89 -4.90 2.00
CA ALA A 280 -0.84 -4.28 3.31
C ALA A 280 -1.52 -2.90 3.32
N ILE A 281 -1.03 -1.93 2.54
CA ILE A 281 -1.51 -0.54 2.59
C ILE A 281 -1.90 -0.04 1.20
N ARG A 282 -3.12 0.47 1.10
CA ARG A 282 -3.64 1.25 -0.03
C ARG A 282 -3.78 2.71 0.38
N LYS A 283 -3.12 3.64 -0.33
CA LYS A 283 -3.29 5.08 -0.15
C LYS A 283 -3.80 5.73 -1.43
N LEU A 284 -4.92 6.42 -1.34
CA LEU A 284 -5.49 7.19 -2.42
C LEU A 284 -5.48 8.67 -2.04
N ASP A 285 -4.88 9.48 -2.89
CA ASP A 285 -4.78 10.94 -2.70
C ASP A 285 -4.95 11.59 -4.07
N TYR A 286 -6.11 11.34 -4.67
CA TYR A 286 -6.41 11.84 -6.00
C TYR A 286 -6.30 13.37 -6.04
N LEU A 287 -5.33 13.85 -6.79
CA LEU A 287 -5.16 15.24 -7.12
C LEU A 287 -4.71 16.15 -5.97
N VAL A 288 -3.45 16.29 -5.87
CA VAL A 288 -2.95 17.65 -5.71
C VAL A 288 -3.14 18.30 -7.09
N ALA A 289 -4.26 19.00 -7.30
CA ALA A 289 -4.37 19.89 -8.44
C ALA A 289 -3.13 20.78 -8.45
N ALA A 290 -2.53 21.03 -9.64
CA ALA A 290 -1.36 21.87 -9.74
C ALA A 290 -1.58 23.14 -8.93
N GLY A 291 -0.82 23.35 -7.86
CA GLY A 291 -0.99 24.47 -6.93
C GLY A 291 -1.81 24.24 -5.67
N ALA A 292 -2.30 23.04 -5.37
CA ALA A 292 -3.13 22.74 -4.18
C ALA A 292 -2.35 22.59 -2.87
N GLY A 293 -1.14 23.08 -2.77
CA GLY A 293 -0.32 23.06 -1.55
C GLY A 293 0.70 21.91 -1.52
N PRO A 294 1.52 21.84 -0.47
CA PRO A 294 2.60 20.87 -0.39
C PRO A 294 2.04 19.45 -0.36
N ALA A 295 2.70 18.54 -1.08
CA ALA A 295 2.45 17.11 -0.99
C ALA A 295 2.44 16.67 0.49
N ARG A 296 1.46 15.84 0.84
CA ARG A 296 1.33 15.25 2.18
C ARG A 296 1.87 13.82 2.12
N PRO A 297 3.19 13.63 2.18
CA PRO A 297 3.75 12.31 1.98
C PRO A 297 3.30 11.37 3.10
N VAL A 298 3.05 10.13 2.73
CA VAL A 298 2.97 9.04 3.69
C VAL A 298 4.36 8.81 4.27
N TRP A 299 4.47 8.74 5.58
CA TRP A 299 5.69 8.37 6.27
C TRP A 299 5.64 6.89 6.64
N VAL A 300 6.65 6.13 6.20
CA VAL A 300 6.90 4.75 6.61
C VAL A 300 8.30 4.69 7.19
N VAL A 301 8.38 4.48 8.48
CA VAL A 301 9.65 4.57 9.23
C VAL A 301 9.86 3.34 10.08
N ASN A 302 11.07 2.78 10.04
CA ASN A 302 11.45 1.60 10.83
C ASN A 302 10.40 0.48 10.76
N SER A 303 9.86 0.20 9.59
CA SER A 303 8.72 -0.72 9.43
C SER A 303 9.06 -1.89 8.50
N THR A 304 8.37 -3.01 8.67
CA THR A 304 8.61 -4.23 7.90
C THR A 304 7.32 -4.72 7.24
N PHE A 305 7.42 -4.97 5.94
CA PHE A 305 6.36 -5.54 5.12
C PHE A 305 6.86 -6.90 4.58
N GLY A 306 6.37 -7.99 5.16
CA GLY A 306 6.89 -9.33 4.91
C GLY A 306 8.14 -9.63 5.74
N GLY A 307 9.34 -9.52 5.16
CA GLY A 307 10.63 -9.64 5.86
C GLY A 307 11.25 -11.03 5.87
N LYS A 308 10.49 -12.09 5.57
CA LYS A 308 10.98 -13.46 5.32
C LYS A 308 9.92 -14.31 4.62
N PRO A 309 10.31 -15.46 4.02
CA PRO A 309 9.35 -16.38 3.38
C PRO A 309 8.19 -16.75 4.30
N GLY A 310 6.95 -16.72 3.75
CA GLY A 310 5.73 -17.01 4.48
C GLY A 310 5.10 -15.83 5.21
N PHE A 311 5.69 -14.62 5.15
CA PHE A 311 5.16 -13.40 5.78
C PHE A 311 4.79 -12.30 4.77
N GLY A 312 4.97 -12.55 3.47
CA GLY A 312 4.70 -11.58 2.41
C GLY A 312 3.24 -11.18 2.29
N ASN A 313 2.99 -9.98 1.83
CA ASN A 313 1.65 -9.48 1.51
C ASN A 313 1.39 -9.65 0.00
N SER A 314 0.11 -9.72 -0.41
CA SER A 314 -0.25 -10.01 -1.79
C SER A 314 -1.48 -9.22 -2.26
N CYS A 315 -1.44 -8.76 -3.52
CA CYS A 315 -2.54 -8.04 -4.14
C CYS A 315 -2.41 -8.06 -5.68
N ALA A 316 -3.42 -7.58 -6.40
CA ALA A 316 -3.33 -7.40 -7.85
C ALA A 316 -2.14 -6.53 -8.25
N ASN A 317 -1.92 -5.40 -7.57
CA ASN A 317 -0.76 -4.52 -7.71
C ASN A 317 -0.21 -4.15 -6.32
N GLY A 318 1.07 -3.80 -6.23
CA GLY A 318 1.66 -3.37 -4.95
C GLY A 318 1.45 -4.40 -3.86
N GLY A 319 2.16 -5.52 -3.91
CA GLY A 319 1.99 -6.58 -2.92
C GLY A 319 2.01 -6.07 -1.48
N ALA A 320 2.92 -5.15 -1.15
CA ALA A 320 2.92 -4.46 0.14
C ALA A 320 2.18 -3.13 0.09
N LEU A 321 2.69 -2.17 -0.67
CA LEU A 321 2.22 -0.79 -0.72
C LEU A 321 1.66 -0.45 -2.09
N SER A 322 0.54 0.26 -2.10
CA SER A 322 0.01 0.83 -3.33
C SER A 322 -0.53 2.24 -3.10
N SER A 323 -0.32 3.10 -4.08
CA SER A 323 -1.00 4.40 -4.09
C SER A 323 -1.36 4.88 -5.48
N ILE A 324 -2.40 5.70 -5.53
CA ILE A 324 -2.71 6.56 -6.67
C ILE A 324 -2.70 8.00 -6.16
N GLY A 325 -1.80 8.82 -6.73
CA GLY A 325 -1.67 10.23 -6.42
C GLY A 325 -0.95 10.57 -5.10
N ALA A 326 -0.50 9.59 -4.32
CA ALA A 326 0.20 9.85 -3.06
C ALA A 326 1.73 9.80 -3.19
N SER A 327 2.40 10.63 -2.42
CA SER A 327 3.86 10.61 -2.25
C SER A 327 4.26 9.83 -1.01
N TRP A 328 5.49 9.27 -1.02
CA TRP A 328 5.99 8.44 0.08
C TRP A 328 7.40 8.85 0.52
N ASN A 329 7.63 8.82 1.83
CA ASN A 329 8.95 8.79 2.44
C ASN A 329 9.10 7.49 3.23
N ILE A 330 9.95 6.60 2.75
CA ILE A 330 10.23 5.27 3.34
C ILE A 330 11.64 5.29 3.88
N LEU A 331 11.80 5.15 5.20
CA LEU A 331 13.08 5.23 5.90
C LEU A 331 13.32 3.99 6.77
N ASN A 332 14.55 3.48 6.74
CA ASN A 332 15.01 2.39 7.62
C ASN A 332 14.04 1.20 7.64
N SER A 333 13.47 0.84 6.49
CA SER A 333 12.37 -0.13 6.40
C SER A 333 12.74 -1.32 5.54
N VAL A 334 12.02 -2.43 5.74
CA VAL A 334 12.14 -3.66 4.94
C VAL A 334 10.85 -3.91 4.18
N LEU A 335 10.96 -4.14 2.86
CA LEU A 335 9.88 -4.64 2.03
C LEU A 335 10.37 -5.91 1.33
N SER A 336 9.92 -7.07 1.78
CA SER A 336 10.44 -8.35 1.30
C SER A 336 9.34 -9.39 1.17
N GLU A 337 9.48 -10.30 0.19
CA GLU A 337 8.58 -11.43 -0.05
C GLU A 337 7.15 -11.03 -0.47
N ASN A 338 6.91 -9.78 -0.88
CA ASN A 338 5.59 -9.32 -1.29
C ASN A 338 5.34 -9.62 -2.77
N THR A 339 4.07 -9.85 -3.13
CA THR A 339 3.73 -10.31 -4.48
C THR A 339 2.59 -9.50 -5.11
N ALA A 340 2.80 -9.01 -6.32
CA ALA A 340 1.76 -8.50 -7.19
C ALA A 340 1.31 -9.60 -8.17
N VAL A 341 0.12 -10.16 -7.93
CA VAL A 341 -0.36 -11.38 -8.60
C VAL A 341 -1.25 -11.15 -9.81
N GLY A 342 -1.64 -9.91 -10.10
CA GLY A 342 -2.44 -9.56 -11.28
C GLY A 342 -1.74 -9.86 -12.61
N HIS A 343 -2.43 -9.66 -13.72
CA HIS A 343 -1.92 -9.95 -15.07
C HIS A 343 -2.35 -8.88 -16.08
N GLY A 344 -1.50 -8.66 -17.09
CA GLY A 344 -1.78 -7.76 -18.20
C GLY A 344 -1.56 -6.29 -17.90
N ALA A 345 -0.90 -5.98 -16.79
CA ALA A 345 -0.53 -4.62 -16.36
C ALA A 345 -1.75 -3.67 -16.22
N ASN A 346 -1.56 -2.36 -16.43
CA ASN A 346 -2.61 -1.35 -16.29
C ASN A 346 -3.69 -1.44 -17.39
N SER A 347 -3.37 -2.05 -18.54
CA SER A 347 -4.36 -2.34 -19.59
C SER A 347 -5.15 -3.62 -19.32
N GLY A 348 -4.78 -4.40 -18.33
CA GLY A 348 -5.37 -5.68 -17.97
C GLY A 348 -5.90 -5.68 -16.54
N GLN A 349 -5.41 -6.61 -15.73
CA GLN A 349 -5.88 -6.91 -14.37
C GLN A 349 -4.76 -6.75 -13.32
N GLY A 350 -3.80 -5.86 -13.55
CA GLY A 350 -2.71 -5.59 -12.63
C GLY A 350 -1.45 -6.43 -12.88
N GLY A 351 -0.71 -6.73 -11.82
CA GLY A 351 0.56 -7.47 -11.86
C GLY A 351 1.79 -6.60 -11.70
N ASN A 352 1.63 -5.34 -11.28
CA ASN A 352 2.71 -4.37 -11.18
C ASN A 352 3.09 -4.07 -9.72
N GLY A 353 4.39 -3.83 -9.49
CA GLY A 353 4.90 -3.41 -8.19
C GLY A 353 4.86 -4.51 -7.14
N GLY A 354 5.78 -5.46 -7.17
CA GLY A 354 5.80 -6.55 -6.19
C GLY A 354 5.83 -6.04 -4.75
N ALA A 355 6.71 -5.09 -4.44
CA ALA A 355 6.67 -4.38 -3.16
C ALA A 355 5.83 -3.12 -3.24
N ILE A 356 6.12 -2.21 -4.18
CA ILE A 356 5.52 -0.87 -4.24
C ILE A 356 4.92 -0.62 -5.62
N TYR A 357 3.65 -0.22 -5.65
CA TYR A 357 2.95 0.35 -6.79
C TYR A 357 2.61 1.81 -6.50
N ASN A 358 3.22 2.74 -7.23
CA ASN A 358 3.00 4.16 -7.06
C ASN A 358 2.67 4.80 -8.40
N ASP A 359 1.42 5.16 -8.59
CA ASP A 359 0.88 5.76 -9.80
C ASP A 359 0.28 7.15 -9.49
N GLY A 360 0.34 8.05 -10.45
CA GLY A 360 -0.22 9.40 -10.31
C GLY A 360 0.42 10.42 -11.24
N ASN A 361 0.25 11.69 -10.92
CA ASN A 361 0.83 12.79 -11.66
C ASN A 361 2.06 13.36 -10.93
N GLU A 362 1.85 14.29 -10.01
CA GLU A 362 2.92 14.97 -9.26
C GLU A 362 3.28 14.19 -7.98
N ILE A 363 3.80 12.98 -8.14
CA ILE A 363 4.13 12.09 -7.03
C ILE A 363 5.63 12.06 -6.77
N VAL A 364 5.99 11.86 -5.51
CA VAL A 364 7.40 11.71 -5.07
C VAL A 364 7.53 10.44 -4.27
N LEU A 365 8.50 9.60 -4.63
CA LEU A 365 8.88 8.43 -3.86
C LEU A 365 10.33 8.56 -3.39
N ASN A 366 10.54 8.68 -2.08
CA ASN A 366 11.85 8.65 -1.46
C ASN A 366 12.00 7.37 -0.63
N VAL A 367 13.02 6.57 -0.94
CA VAL A 367 13.42 5.40 -0.17
C VAL A 367 14.84 5.63 0.36
N THR A 368 15.00 5.62 1.68
CA THR A 368 16.29 5.94 2.31
C THR A 368 16.65 4.89 3.35
N SER A 369 17.89 4.40 3.32
CA SER A 369 18.46 3.42 4.26
C SER A 369 17.54 2.21 4.47
N SER A 370 17.02 1.66 3.38
CA SER A 370 16.00 0.61 3.40
C SER A 370 16.40 -0.60 2.55
N LEU A 371 15.78 -1.74 2.82
CA LEU A 371 15.96 -2.98 2.08
C LEU A 371 14.68 -3.34 1.32
N ILE A 372 14.81 -3.56 0.00
CA ILE A 372 13.71 -4.07 -0.85
C ILE A 372 14.23 -5.33 -1.54
N GLU A 373 13.78 -6.50 -1.10
CA GLU A 373 14.32 -7.75 -1.63
C GLU A 373 13.26 -8.84 -1.82
N SER A 374 13.51 -9.77 -2.75
CA SER A 374 12.70 -10.98 -2.95
C SER A 374 11.21 -10.71 -3.18
N ASN A 375 10.85 -9.55 -3.76
CA ASN A 375 9.47 -9.25 -4.11
C ASN A 375 9.20 -9.68 -5.55
N ILE A 376 7.98 -10.08 -5.86
CA ILE A 376 7.59 -10.63 -7.15
C ILE A 376 6.45 -9.81 -7.76
N ALA A 377 6.59 -9.47 -9.04
CA ALA A 377 5.51 -8.94 -9.86
C ALA A 377 5.37 -9.79 -11.11
N ASN A 378 4.14 -10.17 -11.45
CA ASN A 378 3.90 -10.94 -12.67
C ASN A 378 4.21 -10.11 -13.92
N GLU A 379 4.00 -8.79 -13.86
CA GLU A 379 4.20 -7.88 -15.01
C GLU A 379 5.45 -7.00 -14.83
N GLY A 380 5.39 -5.91 -14.12
CA GLY A 380 6.51 -4.99 -14.06
C GLY A 380 6.85 -4.45 -12.68
N GLY A 381 8.14 -4.11 -12.48
CA GLY A 381 8.59 -3.45 -11.25
C GLY A 381 8.47 -4.32 -10.01
N SER A 382 9.08 -5.50 -9.97
CA SER A 382 8.99 -6.41 -8.80
C SER A 382 9.42 -5.74 -7.49
N ALA A 383 10.43 -4.87 -7.52
CA ALA A 383 10.73 -3.99 -6.40
C ALA A 383 9.77 -2.80 -6.38
N ILE A 384 9.79 -1.99 -7.44
CA ILE A 384 9.05 -0.73 -7.52
C ILE A 384 8.48 -0.52 -8.92
N PHE A 385 7.19 -0.29 -8.99
CA PHE A 385 6.50 0.28 -10.15
C PHE A 385 6.15 1.74 -9.81
N PHE A 386 6.76 2.69 -10.53
CA PHE A 386 6.56 4.12 -10.34
C PHE A 386 6.19 4.77 -11.67
N VAL A 387 4.98 5.28 -11.77
CA VAL A 387 4.48 5.95 -12.97
C VAL A 387 3.92 7.32 -12.63
N SER A 388 4.61 8.37 -13.10
CA SER A 388 4.10 9.72 -13.13
C SER A 388 3.50 9.98 -14.52
N ASN A 389 2.18 9.97 -14.62
CA ASN A 389 1.47 10.02 -15.89
C ASN A 389 1.75 11.29 -16.70
N ASN A 390 1.95 12.42 -16.02
CA ASN A 390 2.34 13.70 -16.64
C ASN A 390 3.86 13.94 -16.64
N GLN A 391 4.65 12.96 -16.19
CA GLN A 391 6.11 13.02 -16.10
C GLN A 391 6.65 14.20 -15.29
N THR A 392 5.95 14.62 -14.23
CA THR A 392 6.42 15.65 -13.30
C THR A 392 6.93 15.08 -11.99
N GLY A 393 6.55 13.85 -11.67
CA GLY A 393 6.96 13.14 -10.46
C GLY A 393 8.43 12.73 -10.46
N SER A 394 8.93 12.39 -9.28
CA SER A 394 10.33 11.98 -9.07
C SER A 394 10.46 10.80 -8.11
N ILE A 395 11.53 10.01 -8.31
CA ILE A 395 11.89 8.87 -7.45
C ILE A 395 13.36 8.98 -7.06
N ALA A 396 13.66 8.80 -5.77
CA ALA A 396 15.01 8.77 -5.23
C ALA A 396 15.20 7.55 -4.31
N ILE A 397 16.29 6.83 -4.53
CA ILE A 397 16.73 5.67 -3.72
C ILE A 397 18.09 6.01 -3.14
N LYS A 398 18.15 6.18 -1.82
CA LYS A 398 19.36 6.65 -1.14
C LYS A 398 19.79 5.68 -0.03
N ASP A 399 21.11 5.41 0.04
CA ASP A 399 21.72 4.57 1.08
C ASP A 399 20.97 3.24 1.28
N SER A 400 20.43 2.66 0.21
CA SER A 400 19.48 1.54 0.24
C SER A 400 19.97 0.35 -0.61
N ILE A 401 19.42 -0.82 -0.32
CA ILE A 401 19.70 -2.04 -1.07
C ILE A 401 18.40 -2.55 -1.69
N THR A 402 18.44 -2.80 -3.00
CA THR A 402 17.42 -3.58 -3.68
C THR A 402 18.06 -4.77 -4.33
N ARG A 403 17.54 -5.98 -4.11
CA ARG A 403 18.13 -7.21 -4.64
C ARG A 403 17.10 -8.33 -4.76
N ASN A 404 17.42 -9.34 -5.58
CA ASN A 404 16.60 -10.54 -5.72
C ASN A 404 15.14 -10.26 -6.10
N ASN A 405 14.85 -9.12 -6.74
CA ASN A 405 13.53 -8.80 -7.27
C ASN A 405 13.54 -9.19 -8.75
N PRO A 406 12.94 -10.33 -9.13
CA PRO A 406 13.06 -10.84 -10.49
C PRO A 406 12.39 -9.90 -11.50
N ARG A 407 12.88 -9.94 -12.73
CA ARG A 407 12.18 -9.29 -13.83
C ARG A 407 10.84 -9.99 -14.07
N GLY A 408 9.76 -9.24 -14.09
CA GLY A 408 8.50 -9.69 -14.67
C GLY A 408 8.54 -9.66 -16.21
N THR A 409 7.47 -9.25 -16.85
CA THR A 409 7.45 -9.12 -18.33
C THR A 409 8.24 -7.89 -18.80
N PHE A 410 8.27 -6.81 -18.02
CA PHE A 410 9.00 -5.58 -18.35
C PHE A 410 9.68 -4.94 -17.11
N GLU A 411 10.71 -4.14 -17.38
CA GLU A 411 11.41 -3.31 -16.39
C GLU A 411 12.13 -2.15 -17.10
N THR A 412 12.53 -1.13 -16.35
CA THR A 412 13.36 -0.04 -16.87
C THR A 412 14.78 -0.54 -17.12
N PRO A 413 15.33 -0.38 -18.34
CA PRO A 413 16.70 -0.80 -18.66
C PRO A 413 17.73 -0.23 -17.66
N GLY A 414 18.61 -1.09 -17.15
CA GLY A 414 19.64 -0.72 -16.19
C GLY A 414 19.16 -0.61 -14.73
N LEU A 415 17.89 -0.81 -14.45
CA LEU A 415 17.32 -0.80 -13.10
C LEU A 415 16.58 -2.11 -12.79
N PRO A 416 17.30 -3.17 -12.40
CA PRO A 416 16.69 -4.47 -12.07
C PRO A 416 15.55 -4.38 -11.07
N GLY A 417 14.40 -4.96 -11.42
CA GLY A 417 13.21 -4.97 -10.56
C GLY A 417 12.43 -3.65 -10.50
N PHE A 418 12.81 -2.65 -11.28
CA PHE A 418 12.09 -1.35 -11.33
C PHE A 418 11.39 -1.16 -12.68
N TYR A 419 10.23 -0.50 -12.62
CA TYR A 419 9.63 0.15 -13.78
C TYR A 419 9.36 1.60 -13.41
N VAL A 420 9.97 2.55 -14.15
CA VAL A 420 9.95 3.98 -13.80
C VAL A 420 9.59 4.83 -15.01
N ILE A 421 8.51 5.60 -14.88
CA ILE A 421 8.17 6.74 -15.73
C ILE A 421 8.12 7.97 -14.84
N ALA A 422 9.07 8.89 -15.00
CA ALA A 422 9.24 10.05 -14.14
C ALA A 422 9.76 11.24 -14.92
N LYS A 423 9.87 12.43 -14.27
CA LYS A 423 10.43 13.66 -14.83
C LYS A 423 11.89 13.49 -15.30
N ALA A 424 12.64 12.67 -14.60
CA ALA A 424 14.04 12.34 -14.87
C ALA A 424 14.29 10.86 -14.51
N PRO A 425 15.41 10.27 -14.94
CA PRO A 425 15.83 8.96 -14.42
C PRO A 425 15.81 8.94 -12.90
N ALA A 426 15.58 7.74 -12.33
CA ALA A 426 15.61 7.56 -10.88
C ALA A 426 16.94 8.04 -10.28
N ASP A 427 16.87 8.81 -9.21
CA ASP A 427 18.05 9.29 -8.49
C ASP A 427 18.56 8.19 -7.54
N ILE A 428 19.68 7.54 -7.92
CA ILE A 428 20.27 6.43 -7.17
C ILE A 428 21.52 6.93 -6.47
N ILE A 429 21.46 7.12 -5.14
CA ILE A 429 22.53 7.70 -4.33
C ILE A 429 23.03 6.67 -3.31
N ASN A 430 24.33 6.34 -3.34
CA ASN A 430 24.97 5.39 -2.43
C ASN A 430 24.19 4.07 -2.24
N SER A 431 23.50 3.63 -3.28
CA SER A 431 22.58 2.49 -3.21
C SER A 431 23.00 1.36 -4.13
N GLN A 432 22.61 0.15 -3.79
CA GLN A 432 22.85 -1.04 -4.59
C GLN A 432 21.54 -1.51 -5.21
N ILE A 433 21.52 -1.58 -6.55
CA ILE A 433 20.37 -2.11 -7.31
C ILE A 433 20.86 -3.39 -7.99
N LEU A 434 20.56 -4.51 -7.37
CA LEU A 434 21.04 -5.83 -7.77
C LEU A 434 19.88 -6.72 -8.28
N ARG A 435 20.23 -7.64 -9.22
CA ARG A 435 19.25 -8.65 -9.67
C ARG A 435 19.16 -9.80 -8.68
#